data_1796594fcb453f948f73dc427d57efc2
#
_entry.id   1796594fcb453f948f73dc427d57efc2
#
_cell.length_a   1.000
_cell.length_b   1.000
_cell.length_c   1.000
_cell.angle_alpha   90.00
_cell.angle_beta   90.00
_cell.angle_gamma   90.00
#
_symmetry.space_group_name_H-M   'P 1'
#
loop_
_entity.id
_entity.type
_entity.pdbx_description
1 polymer ?
#
loop_
_entity_poly.entity_id
_entity_poly.type
_entity_poly.pdbx_seq_one_letter_code
_entity_poly.pdbx_strand_id
1 'polypeptide(L)'
;LRAFRLVQDNLRDPNGLPLSVRLLCDSHRLLMGGVRGHGKQPGELRRSQNWIGGTRPGNAVFLPPPPEKVPGLLADLERFIHGTAQPLPPLVKTALVHVQFETIHPFLDGNGRMGRLLIAALLEHWGLLPEPLMYLSGYLKQHQMEYYRRLSTVRTEGDWEGWVAFFLEGVAVAAQEAERNIVAVATLLATDRRRLLASPKGGGASYRLLEMLPMMPRFTIEQVRQKLGTSFPTANAA
;
A
#
# COMPACT_ATOMS: atom_id res chain seq x y z
N LEU A 1 5.62 -1.67 5.67
CA LEU A 1 5.26 -0.62 6.63
C LEU A 1 6.20 0.59 6.58
N ARG A 2 7.55 0.43 6.66
CA ARG A 2 8.51 1.57 6.66
C ARG A 2 8.40 2.45 5.42
N ALA A 3 8.35 1.85 4.22
CA ALA A 3 8.24 2.60 2.97
C ALA A 3 6.94 3.43 2.89
N PHE A 4 5.83 2.88 3.36
CA PHE A 4 4.56 3.59 3.40
C PHE A 4 4.58 4.73 4.43
N ARG A 5 5.14 4.50 5.63
CA ARG A 5 5.31 5.57 6.62
C ARG A 5 6.14 6.73 6.10
N LEU A 6 7.24 6.44 5.38
CA LEU A 6 8.02 7.51 4.74
C LEU A 6 7.15 8.39 3.83
N VAL A 7 6.27 7.78 3.03
CA VAL A 7 5.35 8.53 2.16
C VAL A 7 4.38 9.36 2.98
N GLN A 8 3.72 8.75 3.98
CA GLN A 8 2.78 9.44 4.86
C GLN A 8 3.42 10.63 5.59
N ASP A 9 4.59 10.41 6.19
CA ASP A 9 5.30 11.46 6.92
C ASP A 9 5.60 12.65 6.01
N ASN A 10 6.02 12.40 4.75
CA ASN A 10 6.27 13.47 3.78
C ASN A 10 4.97 14.16 3.31
N LEU A 11 3.89 13.42 3.05
CA LEU A 11 2.62 14.00 2.59
C LEU A 11 1.91 14.82 3.68
N ARG A 12 2.14 14.48 4.95
CA ARG A 12 1.55 15.18 6.11
C ARG A 12 2.39 16.36 6.60
N ASP A 13 3.68 16.39 6.29
CA ASP A 13 4.56 17.51 6.61
C ASP A 13 4.43 18.61 5.55
N PRO A 14 4.05 19.86 5.94
CA PRO A 14 3.99 20.98 5.00
C PRO A 14 5.33 21.28 4.29
N ASN A 15 6.46 20.88 4.87
CA ASN A 15 7.80 21.02 4.30
C ASN A 15 8.31 19.70 3.70
N GLY A 16 7.50 18.66 3.70
CA GLY A 16 7.84 17.35 3.18
C GLY A 16 7.93 17.32 1.65
N LEU A 17 8.48 16.23 1.12
CA LEU A 17 8.50 16.00 -0.32
C LEU A 17 7.08 15.74 -0.81
N PRO A 18 6.66 16.38 -1.91
CA PRO A 18 5.42 16.01 -2.58
C PRO A 18 5.53 14.57 -3.13
N LEU A 19 4.42 14.02 -3.58
CA LEU A 19 4.41 12.73 -4.28
C LEU A 19 5.16 12.85 -5.60
N SER A 20 6.46 12.59 -5.56
CA SER A 20 7.43 12.84 -6.62
C SER A 20 8.24 11.60 -6.97
N VAL A 21 8.92 11.62 -8.11
CA VAL A 21 9.86 10.55 -8.51
C VAL A 21 10.92 10.32 -7.43
N ARG A 22 11.41 11.38 -6.78
CA ARG A 22 12.36 11.27 -5.67
C ARG A 22 11.78 10.49 -4.50
N LEU A 23 10.57 10.84 -4.05
CA LEU A 23 9.90 10.15 -2.95
C LEU A 23 9.63 8.67 -3.30
N LEU A 24 9.28 8.37 -4.56
CA LEU A 24 9.12 6.99 -5.03
C LEU A 24 10.45 6.20 -4.97
N CYS A 25 11.57 6.80 -5.37
CA CYS A 25 12.89 6.18 -5.28
C CYS A 25 13.30 5.92 -3.83
N ASP A 26 13.10 6.86 -2.92
CA ASP A 26 13.40 6.71 -1.50
C ASP A 26 12.52 5.63 -0.85
N SER A 27 11.24 5.59 -1.21
CA SER A 27 10.30 4.56 -0.77
C SER A 27 10.67 3.17 -1.31
N HIS A 28 11.09 3.08 -2.57
CA HIS A 28 11.57 1.84 -3.17
C HIS A 28 12.82 1.30 -2.46
N ARG A 29 13.76 2.17 -2.08
CA ARG A 29 14.95 1.78 -1.31
C ARG A 29 14.56 1.10 0.01
N LEU A 30 13.61 1.67 0.74
CA LEU A 30 13.11 1.09 1.99
C LEU A 30 12.30 -0.20 1.75
N LEU A 31 11.51 -0.24 0.69
CA LEU A 31 10.67 -1.39 0.33
C LEU A 31 11.51 -2.63 0.00
N MET A 32 12.68 -2.43 -0.62
CA MET A 32 13.59 -3.49 -1.06
C MET A 32 14.62 -3.88 0.02
N GLY A 33 14.74 -3.12 1.09
CA GLY A 33 15.69 -3.40 2.18
C GLY A 33 15.37 -4.72 2.89
N GLY A 34 16.33 -5.64 2.95
CA GLY A 34 16.22 -6.91 3.69
C GLY A 34 15.28 -7.96 3.10
N VAL A 35 14.81 -7.78 1.86
CA VAL A 35 13.90 -8.71 1.17
C VAL A 35 14.49 -9.20 -0.15
N ARG A 36 13.83 -10.19 -0.77
CA ARG A 36 14.17 -10.65 -2.12
C ARG A 36 14.28 -9.46 -3.08
N GLY A 37 15.36 -9.39 -3.84
CA GLY A 37 15.64 -8.30 -4.79
C GLY A 37 16.49 -7.16 -4.21
N HIS A 38 17.03 -7.27 -2.97
CA HIS A 38 17.90 -6.25 -2.36
C HIS A 38 19.15 -5.92 -3.21
N GLY A 39 19.65 -6.87 -4.00
CA GLY A 39 20.77 -6.65 -4.94
C GLY A 39 20.37 -6.01 -6.29
N LYS A 40 19.10 -5.62 -6.48
CA LYS A 40 18.57 -5.03 -7.72
C LYS A 40 18.48 -3.50 -7.64
N GLN A 41 19.56 -2.86 -7.20
CA GLN A 41 19.71 -1.39 -7.15
C GLN A 41 18.51 -0.67 -6.46
N PRO A 42 18.25 -0.93 -5.14
CA PRO A 42 17.14 -0.31 -4.44
C PRO A 42 17.19 1.21 -4.48
N GLY A 43 16.10 1.83 -4.92
CA GLY A 43 15.98 3.28 -5.01
C GLY A 43 16.52 3.89 -6.30
N GLU A 44 17.08 3.09 -7.21
CA GLU A 44 17.57 3.58 -8.50
C GLU A 44 16.63 3.18 -9.65
N LEU A 45 16.40 4.10 -10.55
CA LEU A 45 15.72 3.82 -11.82
C LEU A 45 16.61 2.87 -12.63
N ARG A 46 16.00 1.92 -13.32
CA ARG A 46 16.73 0.95 -14.14
C ARG A 46 17.50 1.61 -15.27
N ARG A 47 18.70 1.13 -15.49
CA ARG A 47 19.58 1.52 -16.58
C ARG A 47 19.70 0.45 -17.66
N SER A 48 19.07 -0.71 -17.44
CA SER A 48 19.01 -1.81 -18.39
C SER A 48 17.57 -2.17 -18.72
N GLN A 49 17.38 -2.79 -19.89
CA GLN A 49 16.08 -3.28 -20.29
C GLN A 49 15.65 -4.41 -19.37
N ASN A 50 14.43 -4.35 -18.88
CA ASN A 50 13.73 -5.43 -18.19
C ASN A 50 12.54 -5.91 -19.04
N TRP A 51 11.91 -7.00 -18.62
CA TRP A 51 10.74 -7.57 -19.26
C TRP A 51 9.81 -8.19 -18.23
N ILE A 52 8.55 -8.34 -18.59
CA ILE A 52 7.50 -8.94 -17.75
C ILE A 52 7.05 -10.23 -18.39
N GLY A 53 7.06 -11.31 -17.60
CA GLY A 53 6.76 -12.66 -18.09
C GLY A 53 7.85 -13.23 -18.99
N GLY A 54 7.76 -14.53 -19.30
CA GLY A 54 8.77 -15.21 -20.09
C GLY A 54 10.13 -15.36 -19.40
N THR A 55 11.10 -15.88 -20.11
CA THR A 55 12.47 -16.14 -19.62
C THR A 55 13.52 -15.20 -20.24
N ARG A 56 13.16 -14.49 -21.30
CA ARG A 56 14.03 -13.57 -22.05
C ARG A 56 13.18 -12.51 -22.79
N PRO A 57 13.76 -11.39 -23.24
CA PRO A 57 12.99 -10.36 -23.95
C PRO A 57 12.20 -10.86 -25.15
N GLY A 58 12.74 -11.82 -25.90
CA GLY A 58 12.10 -12.35 -27.12
C GLY A 58 10.86 -13.23 -26.86
N ASN A 59 10.59 -13.65 -25.63
CA ASN A 59 9.36 -14.37 -25.25
C ASN A 59 8.63 -13.69 -24.08
N ALA A 60 8.91 -12.42 -23.86
CA ALA A 60 8.25 -11.62 -22.82
C ALA A 60 6.77 -11.41 -23.17
N VAL A 61 5.92 -11.38 -22.13
CA VAL A 61 4.51 -10.98 -22.28
C VAL A 61 4.42 -9.47 -22.54
N PHE A 62 5.32 -8.70 -21.92
CA PHE A 62 5.39 -7.26 -22.13
C PHE A 62 6.85 -6.77 -22.02
N LEU A 63 7.23 -5.88 -22.93
CA LEU A 63 8.51 -5.19 -22.93
C LEU A 63 8.30 -3.73 -22.56
N PRO A 64 8.64 -3.31 -21.33
CA PRO A 64 8.53 -1.91 -20.90
C PRO A 64 9.37 -0.97 -21.77
N PRO A 65 9.11 0.36 -21.73
CA PRO A 65 9.87 1.34 -22.46
C PRO A 65 11.39 1.21 -22.25
N PRO A 66 12.22 1.63 -23.21
CA PRO A 66 13.67 1.61 -23.07
C PRO A 66 14.14 2.46 -21.87
N PRO A 67 15.25 2.08 -21.20
CA PRO A 67 15.67 2.71 -19.94
C PRO A 67 15.86 4.22 -20.04
N GLU A 68 16.36 4.72 -21.16
CA GLU A 68 16.61 6.15 -21.41
C GLU A 68 15.32 6.99 -21.42
N LYS A 69 14.16 6.38 -21.67
CA LYS A 69 12.86 7.06 -21.64
C LYS A 69 12.22 7.09 -20.25
N VAL A 70 12.66 6.22 -19.33
CA VAL A 70 12.05 6.08 -18.01
C VAL A 70 12.00 7.38 -17.21
N PRO A 71 13.08 8.18 -17.11
CA PRO A 71 13.03 9.45 -16.36
C PRO A 71 12.00 10.43 -16.92
N GLY A 72 11.92 10.58 -18.24
CA GLY A 72 10.96 11.48 -18.90
C GLY A 72 9.51 11.02 -18.66
N LEU A 73 9.24 9.72 -18.83
CA LEU A 73 7.91 9.16 -18.60
C LEU A 73 7.45 9.28 -17.14
N LEU A 74 8.36 9.15 -16.18
CA LEU A 74 8.05 9.38 -14.77
C LEU A 74 7.80 10.85 -14.46
N ALA A 75 8.55 11.77 -15.08
CA ALA A 75 8.30 13.20 -14.95
C ALA A 75 6.92 13.60 -15.54
N ASP A 76 6.52 12.97 -16.65
CA ASP A 76 5.17 13.14 -17.23
C ASP A 76 4.09 12.60 -16.29
N LEU A 77 4.31 11.45 -15.68
CA LEU A 77 3.40 10.86 -14.69
C LEU A 77 3.26 11.74 -13.44
N GLU A 78 4.38 12.30 -12.94
CA GLU A 78 4.37 13.23 -11.81
C GLU A 78 3.60 14.51 -12.18
N ARG A 79 3.80 15.08 -13.37
CA ARG A 79 3.01 16.21 -13.85
C ARG A 79 1.52 15.89 -13.96
N PHE A 80 1.17 14.68 -14.40
CA PHE A 80 -0.22 14.23 -14.45
C PHE A 80 -0.82 14.12 -13.04
N ILE A 81 -0.08 13.59 -12.04
CA ILE A 81 -0.55 13.49 -10.65
C ILE A 81 -0.89 14.88 -10.09
N HIS A 82 -0.04 15.89 -10.31
CA HIS A 82 -0.22 17.23 -9.76
C HIS A 82 -1.02 18.17 -10.66
N GLY A 83 -1.24 17.80 -11.92
CA GLY A 83 -1.95 18.63 -12.88
C GLY A 83 -3.44 18.79 -12.55
N THR A 84 -3.94 20.02 -12.75
CA THR A 84 -5.34 20.41 -12.54
C THR A 84 -6.10 20.67 -13.83
N ALA A 85 -5.42 20.63 -14.97
CA ALA A 85 -5.99 21.01 -16.27
C ALA A 85 -7.16 20.10 -16.73
N GLN A 86 -7.24 18.87 -16.25
CA GLN A 86 -8.34 17.95 -16.50
C GLN A 86 -8.83 17.38 -15.16
N PRO A 87 -9.95 17.86 -14.61
CA PRO A 87 -10.49 17.38 -13.35
C PRO A 87 -11.08 15.99 -13.52
N LEU A 88 -10.28 14.96 -13.27
CA LEU A 88 -10.74 13.58 -13.18
C LEU A 88 -11.11 13.25 -11.74
N PRO A 89 -12.13 12.40 -11.50
CA PRO A 89 -12.39 11.86 -10.18
C PRO A 89 -11.12 11.19 -9.62
N PRO A 90 -10.76 11.42 -8.34
CA PRO A 90 -9.49 10.94 -7.77
C PRO A 90 -9.28 9.43 -7.91
N LEU A 91 -10.34 8.60 -7.77
CA LEU A 91 -10.24 7.15 -7.96
C LEU A 91 -9.91 6.76 -9.41
N VAL A 92 -10.52 7.45 -10.38
CA VAL A 92 -10.21 7.25 -11.81
C VAL A 92 -8.75 7.66 -12.08
N LYS A 93 -8.33 8.81 -11.56
CA LYS A 93 -6.95 9.28 -11.68
C LYS A 93 -5.96 8.30 -11.05
N THR A 94 -6.30 7.72 -9.88
CA THR A 94 -5.50 6.66 -9.24
C THR A 94 -5.35 5.43 -10.14
N ALA A 95 -6.44 4.97 -10.77
CA ALA A 95 -6.42 3.83 -11.69
C ALA A 95 -5.49 4.09 -12.87
N LEU A 96 -5.58 5.28 -13.48
CA LEU A 96 -4.74 5.68 -14.62
C LEU A 96 -3.27 5.80 -14.23
N VAL A 97 -2.97 6.41 -13.09
CA VAL A 97 -1.59 6.50 -12.57
C VAL A 97 -1.01 5.11 -12.33
N HIS A 98 -1.79 4.21 -11.75
CA HIS A 98 -1.31 2.85 -11.46
C HIS A 98 -0.96 2.06 -12.71
N VAL A 99 -1.86 2.01 -13.71
CA VAL A 99 -1.58 1.27 -14.96
C VAL A 99 -0.42 1.88 -15.73
N GLN A 100 -0.27 3.20 -15.70
CA GLN A 100 0.85 3.89 -16.34
C GLN A 100 2.17 3.59 -15.63
N PHE A 101 2.20 3.60 -14.30
CA PHE A 101 3.36 3.21 -13.51
C PHE A 101 3.79 1.75 -13.80
N GLU A 102 2.84 0.82 -13.84
CA GLU A 102 3.10 -0.59 -14.18
C GLU A 102 3.54 -0.75 -15.65
N THR A 103 3.17 0.16 -16.54
CA THR A 103 3.61 0.17 -17.93
C THR A 103 5.03 0.72 -18.06
N ILE A 104 5.37 1.80 -17.37
CA ILE A 104 6.75 2.36 -17.31
C ILE A 104 7.71 1.36 -16.69
N HIS A 105 7.30 0.67 -15.64
CA HIS A 105 8.07 -0.36 -14.94
C HIS A 105 9.47 0.11 -14.56
N PRO A 106 9.60 1.16 -13.75
CA PRO A 106 10.82 1.96 -13.64
C PRO A 106 11.99 1.32 -12.91
N PHE A 107 11.77 0.24 -12.15
CA PHE A 107 12.80 -0.42 -11.34
C PHE A 107 13.15 -1.79 -11.90
N LEU A 108 14.33 -2.33 -11.51
CA LEU A 108 14.73 -3.69 -11.91
C LEU A 108 13.91 -4.78 -11.21
N ASP A 109 13.40 -4.51 -10.02
CA ASP A 109 12.48 -5.39 -9.26
C ASP A 109 11.60 -4.51 -8.36
N GLY A 110 10.53 -5.07 -7.82
CA GLY A 110 9.67 -4.39 -6.85
C GLY A 110 8.62 -3.45 -7.43
N ASN A 111 8.48 -3.34 -8.75
CA ASN A 111 7.52 -2.43 -9.39
C ASN A 111 6.08 -2.69 -8.92
N GLY A 112 5.58 -3.92 -8.94
CA GLY A 112 4.23 -4.23 -8.48
C GLY A 112 4.00 -3.91 -6.99
N ARG A 113 5.04 -3.99 -6.13
CA ARG A 113 4.95 -3.56 -4.73
C ARG A 113 4.88 -2.04 -4.63
N MET A 114 5.68 -1.34 -5.44
CA MET A 114 5.66 0.13 -5.52
C MET A 114 4.36 0.65 -6.13
N GLY A 115 3.86 0.03 -7.20
CA GLY A 115 2.57 0.40 -7.81
C GLY A 115 1.41 0.32 -6.81
N ARG A 116 1.37 -0.74 -5.98
CA ARG A 116 0.36 -0.85 -4.93
C ARG A 116 0.57 0.13 -3.76
N LEU A 117 1.82 0.44 -3.42
CA LEU A 117 2.13 1.50 -2.46
C LEU A 117 1.70 2.87 -2.99
N LEU A 118 1.93 3.13 -4.28
CA LEU A 118 1.53 4.35 -4.95
C LEU A 118 0.00 4.55 -4.94
N ILE A 119 -0.80 3.48 -5.11
CA ILE A 119 -2.26 3.58 -4.94
C ILE A 119 -2.61 4.13 -3.55
N ALA A 120 -2.07 3.53 -2.49
CA ALA A 120 -2.36 3.96 -1.13
C ALA A 120 -1.91 5.42 -0.87
N ALA A 121 -0.74 5.79 -1.41
CA ALA A 121 -0.22 7.15 -1.33
C ALA A 121 -1.11 8.18 -2.04
N LEU A 122 -1.65 7.83 -3.21
CA LEU A 122 -2.57 8.69 -3.96
C LEU A 122 -3.90 8.88 -3.25
N LEU A 123 -4.45 7.82 -2.66
CA LEU A 123 -5.69 7.89 -1.88
C LEU A 123 -5.55 8.79 -0.65
N GLU A 124 -4.39 8.76 0.01
CA GLU A 124 -4.07 9.67 1.11
C GLU A 124 -3.84 11.10 0.61
N HIS A 125 -3.05 11.28 -0.45
CA HIS A 125 -2.74 12.59 -1.04
C HIS A 125 -4.00 13.37 -1.44
N TRP A 126 -5.03 12.68 -1.92
CA TRP A 126 -6.31 13.30 -2.30
C TRP A 126 -7.37 13.23 -1.18
N GLY A 127 -6.98 12.87 0.04
CA GLY A 127 -7.87 12.88 1.21
C GLY A 127 -8.99 11.83 1.19
N LEU A 128 -8.90 10.81 0.32
CA LEU A 128 -9.90 9.75 0.22
C LEU A 128 -9.74 8.69 1.31
N LEU A 129 -8.53 8.47 1.77
CA LEU A 129 -8.22 7.45 2.77
C LEU A 129 -7.10 7.95 3.69
N PRO A 130 -7.43 8.56 4.84
CA PRO A 130 -6.44 9.15 5.75
C PRO A 130 -5.55 8.10 6.44
N GLU A 131 -6.01 6.84 6.53
CA GLU A 131 -5.26 5.71 7.06
C GLU A 131 -5.35 4.51 6.11
N PRO A 132 -4.29 3.67 5.95
CA PRO A 132 -4.23 2.59 4.96
C PRO A 132 -5.06 1.37 5.39
N LEU A 133 -6.32 1.57 5.73
CA LEU A 133 -7.21 0.52 6.23
C LEU A 133 -7.79 -0.35 5.11
N MET A 134 -7.75 0.12 3.87
CA MET A 134 -8.26 -0.62 2.70
C MET A 134 -7.15 -1.47 2.07
N TYR A 135 -7.36 -2.78 1.98
CA TYR A 135 -6.38 -3.73 1.42
C TYR A 135 -6.69 -4.11 -0.03
N LEU A 136 -6.62 -3.13 -0.94
CA LEU A 136 -6.82 -3.37 -2.38
C LEU A 136 -5.85 -4.41 -2.96
N SER A 137 -4.64 -4.52 -2.39
CA SER A 137 -3.67 -5.55 -2.79
C SER A 137 -4.20 -6.98 -2.64
N GLY A 138 -5.11 -7.22 -1.70
CA GLY A 138 -5.81 -8.51 -1.52
C GLY A 138 -6.69 -8.84 -2.73
N TYR A 139 -7.53 -7.89 -3.13
CA TYR A 139 -8.38 -8.03 -4.31
C TYR A 139 -7.56 -8.27 -5.59
N LEU A 140 -6.54 -7.44 -5.85
CA LEU A 140 -5.68 -7.60 -7.02
C LEU A 140 -4.95 -8.95 -7.05
N LYS A 141 -4.57 -9.49 -5.88
CA LYS A 141 -3.95 -10.82 -5.78
C LYS A 141 -4.97 -11.94 -6.02
N GLN A 142 -6.17 -11.81 -5.47
CA GLN A 142 -7.25 -12.79 -5.65
C GLN A 142 -7.70 -12.87 -7.11
N HIS A 143 -7.72 -11.73 -7.81
CA HIS A 143 -8.09 -11.60 -9.22
C HIS A 143 -6.86 -11.43 -10.14
N GLN A 144 -5.73 -12.08 -9.80
CA GLN A 144 -4.44 -11.83 -10.44
C GLN A 144 -4.45 -12.02 -11.97
N MET A 145 -5.11 -13.05 -12.48
CA MET A 145 -5.19 -13.31 -13.92
C MET A 145 -5.93 -12.21 -14.66
N GLU A 146 -7.06 -11.77 -14.10
CA GLU A 146 -7.84 -10.66 -14.68
C GLU A 146 -7.08 -9.34 -14.57
N TYR A 147 -6.42 -9.07 -13.45
CA TYR A 147 -5.57 -7.89 -13.27
C TYR A 147 -4.50 -7.81 -14.37
N TYR A 148 -3.77 -8.88 -14.63
CA TYR A 148 -2.75 -8.89 -15.68
C TYR A 148 -3.37 -8.80 -17.10
N ARG A 149 -4.52 -9.42 -17.32
CA ARG A 149 -5.25 -9.29 -18.57
C ARG A 149 -5.64 -7.83 -18.82
N ARG A 150 -6.20 -7.14 -17.83
CA ARG A 150 -6.60 -5.73 -17.94
C ARG A 150 -5.41 -4.81 -18.18
N LEU A 151 -4.29 -5.02 -17.49
CA LEU A 151 -3.06 -4.28 -17.79
C LEU A 151 -2.59 -4.49 -19.24
N SER A 152 -2.76 -5.70 -19.78
CA SER A 152 -2.39 -6.02 -21.15
C SER A 152 -3.32 -5.35 -22.15
N THR A 153 -4.65 -5.44 -21.99
CA THR A 153 -5.63 -4.86 -22.92
C THR A 153 -5.55 -3.34 -22.99
N VAL A 154 -5.20 -2.65 -21.89
CA VAL A 154 -4.88 -1.21 -21.96
C VAL A 154 -3.72 -0.95 -22.91
N ARG A 155 -2.66 -1.77 -22.88
CA ARG A 155 -1.44 -1.58 -23.67
C ARG A 155 -1.61 -1.97 -25.14
N THR A 156 -2.43 -2.97 -25.44
CA THR A 156 -2.59 -3.54 -26.81
C THR A 156 -3.81 -3.01 -27.52
N GLU A 157 -4.87 -2.66 -26.81
CA GLU A 157 -6.19 -2.35 -27.35
C GLU A 157 -6.70 -0.97 -26.92
N GLY A 158 -6.04 -0.33 -25.93
CA GLY A 158 -6.50 0.95 -25.38
C GLY A 158 -7.77 0.82 -24.52
N ASP A 159 -8.05 -0.35 -23.92
CA ASP A 159 -9.24 -0.60 -23.08
C ASP A 159 -9.11 0.06 -21.71
N TRP A 160 -9.11 1.40 -21.69
CA TRP A 160 -9.01 2.20 -20.48
C TRP A 160 -10.26 2.07 -19.61
N GLU A 161 -11.45 2.02 -20.22
CA GLU A 161 -12.72 1.89 -19.52
C GLU A 161 -12.81 0.55 -18.79
N GLY A 162 -12.43 -0.54 -19.44
CA GLY A 162 -12.42 -1.86 -18.83
C GLY A 162 -11.43 -1.97 -17.68
N TRP A 163 -10.27 -1.30 -17.76
CA TRP A 163 -9.34 -1.20 -16.66
C TRP A 163 -9.91 -0.40 -15.49
N VAL A 164 -10.44 0.80 -15.75
CA VAL A 164 -11.01 1.67 -14.72
C VAL A 164 -12.18 0.97 -14.01
N ALA A 165 -13.07 0.31 -14.75
CA ALA A 165 -14.18 -0.44 -14.17
C ALA A 165 -13.70 -1.54 -13.23
N PHE A 166 -12.73 -2.37 -13.64
CA PHE A 166 -12.12 -3.40 -12.80
C PHE A 166 -11.47 -2.82 -11.54
N PHE A 167 -10.74 -1.70 -11.68
CA PHE A 167 -10.08 -1.04 -10.56
C PHE A 167 -11.10 -0.51 -9.54
N LEU A 168 -12.16 0.16 -10.00
CA LEU A 168 -13.20 0.72 -9.15
C LEU A 168 -14.01 -0.37 -8.44
N GLU A 169 -14.30 -1.49 -9.10
CA GLU A 169 -14.89 -2.67 -8.47
C GLU A 169 -14.00 -3.18 -7.34
N GLY A 170 -12.69 -3.32 -7.59
CA GLY A 170 -11.73 -3.73 -6.58
C GLY A 170 -11.68 -2.78 -5.38
N VAL A 171 -11.73 -1.47 -5.62
CA VAL A 171 -11.82 -0.46 -4.55
C VAL A 171 -13.10 -0.63 -3.74
N ALA A 172 -14.25 -0.80 -4.38
CA ALA A 172 -15.53 -0.99 -3.71
C ALA A 172 -15.54 -2.25 -2.82
N VAL A 173 -15.06 -3.38 -3.36
CA VAL A 173 -14.96 -4.65 -2.61
C VAL A 173 -14.01 -4.51 -1.42
N ALA A 174 -12.82 -3.93 -1.63
CA ALA A 174 -11.83 -3.76 -0.58
C ALA A 174 -12.30 -2.77 0.51
N ALA A 175 -13.04 -1.72 0.15
CA ALA A 175 -13.62 -0.77 1.09
C ALA A 175 -14.70 -1.42 1.96
N GLN A 176 -15.61 -2.20 1.36
CA GLN A 176 -16.62 -2.96 2.11
C GLN A 176 -16.01 -4.00 3.05
N GLU A 177 -14.93 -4.67 2.63
CA GLU A 177 -14.20 -5.59 3.50
C GLU A 177 -13.55 -4.86 4.67
N ALA A 178 -12.92 -3.71 4.43
CA ALA A 178 -12.34 -2.89 5.49
C ALA A 178 -13.39 -2.42 6.49
N GLU A 179 -14.55 -1.96 6.03
CA GLU A 179 -15.68 -1.58 6.88
C GLU A 179 -16.14 -2.75 7.76
N ARG A 180 -16.38 -3.93 7.16
CA ARG A 180 -16.77 -5.13 7.93
C ARG A 180 -15.74 -5.49 9.00
N ASN A 181 -14.45 -5.42 8.66
CA ASN A 181 -13.37 -5.73 9.59
C ASN A 181 -13.30 -4.73 10.75
N ILE A 182 -13.45 -3.43 10.47
CA ILE A 182 -13.49 -2.37 11.49
C ILE A 182 -14.66 -2.60 12.45
N VAL A 183 -15.87 -2.85 11.93
CA VAL A 183 -17.06 -3.12 12.74
C VAL A 183 -16.88 -4.39 13.58
N ALA A 184 -16.32 -5.46 13.01
CA ALA A 184 -16.06 -6.70 13.73
C ALA A 184 -15.07 -6.49 14.88
N VAL A 185 -13.95 -5.78 14.66
CA VAL A 185 -12.97 -5.46 15.69
C VAL A 185 -13.58 -4.58 16.78
N ALA A 186 -14.32 -3.53 16.41
CA ALA A 186 -15.00 -2.66 17.38
C ALA A 186 -16.01 -3.42 18.24
N THR A 187 -16.79 -4.32 17.64
CA THR A 187 -17.75 -5.18 18.34
C THR A 187 -17.05 -6.14 19.31
N LEU A 188 -15.95 -6.76 18.89
CA LEU A 188 -15.14 -7.63 19.72
C LEU A 188 -14.62 -6.88 20.96
N LEU A 189 -13.99 -5.73 20.73
CA LEU A 189 -13.47 -4.89 21.83
C LEU A 189 -14.57 -4.44 22.79
N ALA A 190 -15.73 -4.03 22.29
CA ALA A 190 -16.86 -3.66 23.14
C ALA A 190 -17.38 -4.85 23.97
N THR A 191 -17.37 -6.03 23.40
CA THR A 191 -17.79 -7.27 24.08
C THR A 191 -16.80 -7.66 25.17
N ASP A 192 -15.50 -7.63 24.86
CA ASP A 192 -14.45 -7.97 25.84
C ASP A 192 -14.35 -6.94 26.95
N ARG A 193 -14.59 -5.64 26.64
CA ARG A 193 -14.71 -4.59 27.65
C ARG A 193 -15.82 -4.89 28.66
N ARG A 194 -17.02 -5.30 28.17
CA ARG A 194 -18.12 -5.67 29.04
C ARG A 194 -17.81 -6.90 29.88
N ARG A 195 -17.14 -7.93 29.32
CA ARG A 195 -16.71 -9.13 30.06
C ARG A 195 -15.71 -8.78 31.15
N LEU A 196 -14.74 -7.92 30.90
CA LEU A 196 -13.77 -7.47 31.90
C LEU A 196 -14.44 -6.70 33.03
N LEU A 197 -15.39 -5.82 32.73
CA LEU A 197 -16.14 -5.06 33.75
C LEU A 197 -16.99 -5.97 34.66
N ALA A 198 -17.53 -7.06 34.10
CA ALA A 198 -18.31 -8.04 34.87
C ALA A 198 -17.46 -9.07 35.64
N SER A 199 -16.14 -9.11 35.36
CA SER A 199 -15.23 -10.08 35.95
C SER A 199 -14.68 -9.59 37.30
N PRO A 200 -14.73 -10.38 38.38
CA PRO A 200 -14.04 -10.06 39.64
C PRO A 200 -12.52 -9.92 39.50
N LYS A 201 -11.95 -10.50 38.42
CA LYS A 201 -10.53 -10.45 38.07
C LYS A 201 -10.21 -9.30 37.10
N GLY A 202 -11.21 -8.54 36.65
CA GLY A 202 -11.05 -7.40 35.75
C GLY A 202 -10.31 -6.27 36.43
N GLY A 203 -8.99 -6.30 36.39
CA GLY A 203 -8.13 -5.26 36.96
C GLY A 203 -7.77 -4.16 35.99
N GLY A 204 -7.24 -3.04 36.50
CA GLY A 204 -6.80 -1.91 35.66
C GLY A 204 -5.72 -2.28 34.62
N ALA A 205 -4.93 -3.32 34.86
CA ALA A 205 -3.93 -3.82 33.91
C ALA A 205 -4.61 -4.50 32.71
N SER A 206 -5.60 -5.36 32.95
CA SER A 206 -6.38 -6.03 31.89
C SER A 206 -7.11 -5.02 31.00
N TYR A 207 -7.65 -3.97 31.63
CA TYR A 207 -8.34 -2.90 30.91
C TYR A 207 -7.38 -2.13 30.00
N ARG A 208 -6.22 -1.73 30.52
CA ARG A 208 -5.19 -1.04 29.73
C ARG A 208 -4.64 -1.94 28.62
N LEU A 209 -4.52 -3.25 28.85
CA LEU A 209 -4.11 -4.20 27.83
C LEU A 209 -5.15 -4.26 26.70
N LEU A 210 -6.45 -4.39 27.03
CA LEU A 210 -7.52 -4.39 26.03
C LEU A 210 -7.48 -3.16 25.13
N GLU A 211 -7.27 -1.96 25.70
CA GLU A 211 -7.16 -0.70 24.93
C GLU A 211 -5.95 -0.69 23.97
N MET A 212 -4.91 -1.49 24.26
CA MET A 212 -3.72 -1.58 23.41
C MET A 212 -3.84 -2.61 22.29
N LEU A 213 -4.76 -3.59 22.37
CA LEU A 213 -4.88 -4.69 21.41
C LEU A 213 -5.02 -4.22 19.95
N PRO A 214 -5.78 -3.18 19.61
CA PRO A 214 -5.89 -2.71 18.24
C PRO A 214 -4.55 -2.25 17.65
N MET A 215 -3.68 -1.69 18.48
CA MET A 215 -2.37 -1.19 18.09
C MET A 215 -1.28 -2.26 18.16
N MET A 216 -1.49 -3.29 18.98
CA MET A 216 -0.51 -4.33 19.26
C MET A 216 -1.20 -5.70 19.39
N PRO A 217 -1.73 -6.26 18.28
CA PRO A 217 -2.51 -7.49 18.28
C PRO A 217 -1.68 -8.75 18.56
N ARG A 218 -0.37 -8.64 18.56
CA ARG A 218 0.59 -9.69 18.94
C ARG A 218 1.57 -9.13 19.94
N PHE A 219 1.69 -9.78 21.08
CA PHE A 219 2.56 -9.32 22.15
C PHE A 219 3.14 -10.49 22.95
N THR A 220 4.23 -10.25 23.65
CA THR A 220 4.77 -11.09 24.70
C THR A 220 4.45 -10.48 26.06
N ILE A 221 4.47 -11.27 27.13
CA ILE A 221 4.27 -10.76 28.50
C ILE A 221 5.26 -9.64 28.82
N GLU A 222 6.51 -9.76 28.36
CA GLU A 222 7.52 -8.74 28.58
C GLU A 222 7.18 -7.41 27.87
N GLN A 223 6.64 -7.47 26.65
CA GLN A 223 6.15 -6.26 25.96
C GLN A 223 4.99 -5.60 26.69
N VAL A 224 4.06 -6.41 27.22
CA VAL A 224 2.95 -5.91 28.08
C VAL A 224 3.50 -5.26 29.31
N ARG A 225 4.44 -5.92 30.02
CA ARG A 225 5.10 -5.40 31.21
C ARG A 225 5.70 -4.02 30.96
N GLN A 226 6.49 -3.88 29.90
CA GLN A 226 7.14 -2.63 29.53
C GLN A 226 6.13 -1.53 29.18
N LYS A 227 5.14 -1.86 28.35
CA LYS A 227 4.13 -0.90 27.90
C LYS A 227 3.20 -0.42 29.00
N LEU A 228 2.81 -1.31 29.91
CA LEU A 228 1.95 -0.96 31.05
C LEU A 228 2.72 -0.40 32.26
N GLY A 229 4.05 -0.47 32.25
CA GLY A 229 4.88 -0.06 33.40
C GLY A 229 4.58 -0.87 34.68
N THR A 230 4.37 -2.20 34.54
CA THR A 230 3.91 -3.06 35.64
C THR A 230 4.89 -4.21 35.90
N SER A 231 4.66 -4.98 36.98
CA SER A 231 5.44 -6.18 37.29
C SER A 231 5.13 -7.34 36.32
N PHE A 232 6.06 -8.30 36.19
CA PHE A 232 5.84 -9.50 35.38
C PHE A 232 4.60 -10.30 35.81
N PRO A 233 4.39 -10.57 37.13
CA PRO A 233 3.15 -11.25 37.58
C PRO A 233 1.89 -10.51 37.17
N THR A 234 1.86 -9.18 37.28
CA THR A 234 0.70 -8.36 36.90
C THR A 234 0.48 -8.39 35.38
N ALA A 235 1.53 -8.32 34.59
CA ALA A 235 1.45 -8.41 33.13
C ALA A 235 0.98 -9.81 32.65
N ASN A 236 1.38 -10.87 33.37
CA ASN A 236 0.98 -12.24 33.08
C ASN A 236 -0.46 -12.54 33.48
N ALA A 237 -1.00 -11.82 34.45
CA ALA A 237 -2.38 -11.98 34.94
C ALA A 237 -3.38 -11.08 34.17
N ALA A 238 -2.89 -10.10 33.41
CA ALA A 238 -3.71 -9.19 32.62
C ALA A 238 -4.27 -9.86 31.37
#